data_69956d8784559579e1966a86c4fb7279
#
_entry.id   69956d8784559579e1966a86c4fb7279
#
_cell.length_a   1.000
_cell.length_b   1.000
_cell.length_c   1.000
_cell.angle_alpha   90.00
_cell.angle_beta   90.00
_cell.angle_gamma   90.00
#
_symmetry.space_group_name_H-M   'P 1'
#
loop_
_entity.id
_entity.type
_entity.pdbx_description
1 polymer ?
#
loop_
_entity_poly.entity_id
_entity_poly.type
_entity_poly.pdbx_seq_one_letter_code
_entity_poly.pdbx_strand_id
1 'polypeptide(L)'
;MSWLTIKALELDEAESLARRQADLEESIGRALWRMDVKLMPHLAREAARPHAVYSSLLTTADSVHRSSDVPQLSPLLTDRWEFTLVNYQVEPGDIWSSPQAPTPAIQGVVCPQGASLDEIRFCTQALSELQGCVSFEQLSRALPPDPPIASNELGSQTLIRNPVVDLEQAASVNDLSGVEVVQQREVGTRQGRVNPSNDFYNRNAAINSYAQEAVAQQTSVRTFNEESVTEGVSQPIWVGDQLLLARRVELSDKVVIQGCWLNWEKIRASLIEEVQDVLPGVRLEPVRDASHAQVGRMLATLPVQLVVAPPETALAWSAMRVSLVMAWACVVIAAFAAGVLLHGVLTLSERRGAFVSAVTHELRTPLTTFRMYSEMLANDMVPEPAKRQRYLDTLRVEADRLSHLVENVLSYAKLERGPQHQRREQITVGKLLDRVQERLVDRARQADMQLAISAPAEVVATLLTTDGAAVEQILFNLVDNACKYAARATDRRIHLDVAPMSMGVAFRVRDHGGGISKGESRSLFRPFSKSADEAAHSAPGVGLGLALCRRLAHDLGGKLELIPSSEAGAVFQLFLPC
;
A
#
# COMPACT_ATOMS: atom_id res chain seq x y z
N MET A 1 2.94 -18.65 -10.64
CA MET A 1 2.24 -17.53 -9.94
C MET A 1 3.19 -16.42 -9.54
N SER A 2 4.27 -16.65 -8.78
CA SER A 2 5.20 -15.58 -8.34
C SER A 2 5.84 -14.78 -9.48
N TRP A 3 6.23 -15.42 -10.59
CA TRP A 3 6.78 -14.73 -11.76
C TRP A 3 5.80 -13.77 -12.42
N LEU A 4 4.52 -14.18 -12.57
CA LEU A 4 3.47 -13.31 -13.11
C LEU A 4 3.20 -12.10 -12.20
N THR A 5 3.26 -12.30 -10.89
CA THR A 5 3.11 -11.23 -9.90
C THR A 5 4.23 -10.19 -10.01
N ILE A 6 5.49 -10.64 -10.15
CA ILE A 6 6.65 -9.75 -10.31
C ILE A 6 6.52 -8.96 -11.62
N LYS A 7 6.20 -9.63 -12.73
CA LYS A 7 6.01 -8.97 -14.02
C LYS A 7 4.87 -7.94 -14.02
N ALA A 8 3.77 -8.25 -13.34
CA ALA A 8 2.67 -7.32 -13.18
C ALA A 8 3.06 -6.08 -12.37
N LEU A 9 3.86 -6.25 -11.30
CA LEU A 9 4.38 -5.12 -10.51
C LEU A 9 5.37 -4.26 -11.30
N GLU A 10 6.29 -4.86 -12.07
CA GLU A 10 7.22 -4.14 -12.94
C GLU A 10 6.46 -3.30 -13.99
N LEU A 11 5.41 -3.89 -14.58
CA LEU A 11 4.58 -3.19 -15.56
C LEU A 11 3.80 -2.02 -14.95
N ASP A 12 3.19 -2.22 -13.78
CA ASP A 12 2.47 -1.17 -13.02
C ASP A 12 3.39 -0.01 -12.63
N GLU A 13 4.62 -0.33 -12.22
CA GLU A 13 5.63 0.67 -11.89
C GLU A 13 6.08 1.46 -13.12
N ALA A 14 6.35 0.78 -14.23
CA ALA A 14 6.72 1.43 -15.49
C ALA A 14 5.58 2.32 -16.03
N GLU A 15 4.32 1.86 -15.96
CA GLU A 15 3.16 2.62 -16.38
C GLU A 15 2.94 3.85 -15.47
N SER A 16 3.08 3.69 -14.16
CA SER A 16 2.92 4.78 -13.20
C SER A 16 4.00 5.87 -13.37
N LEU A 17 5.24 5.47 -13.65
CA LEU A 17 6.34 6.39 -13.96
C LEU A 17 6.08 7.14 -15.27
N ALA A 18 5.66 6.42 -16.31
CA ALA A 18 5.36 7.02 -17.61
C ALA A 18 4.19 8.04 -17.52
N ARG A 19 3.15 7.74 -16.75
CA ARG A 19 2.05 8.69 -16.50
C ARG A 19 2.51 9.93 -15.76
N ARG A 20 3.26 9.78 -14.67
CA ARG A 20 3.80 10.91 -13.91
C ARG A 20 4.72 11.79 -14.76
N GLN A 21 5.53 11.16 -15.61
CA GLN A 21 6.39 11.90 -16.52
C GLN A 21 5.57 12.68 -17.56
N ALA A 22 4.51 12.08 -18.10
CA ALA A 22 3.61 12.76 -19.03
C ALA A 22 2.88 13.95 -18.37
N ASP A 23 2.37 13.77 -17.14
CA ASP A 23 1.70 14.82 -16.36
C ASP A 23 2.68 15.97 -16.03
N LEU A 24 3.93 15.64 -15.72
CA LEU A 24 4.98 16.64 -15.48
C LEU A 24 5.29 17.43 -16.77
N GLU A 25 5.48 16.76 -17.90
CA GLU A 25 5.76 17.41 -19.18
C GLU A 25 4.57 18.32 -19.63
N GLU A 26 3.34 17.88 -19.41
CA GLU A 26 2.15 18.70 -19.66
C GLU A 26 2.14 19.94 -18.74
N SER A 27 2.49 19.78 -17.46
CA SER A 27 2.58 20.89 -16.50
C SER A 27 3.69 21.88 -16.88
N ILE A 28 4.85 21.38 -17.34
CA ILE A 28 5.94 22.20 -17.87
C ILE A 28 5.49 23.00 -19.08
N GLY A 29 4.82 22.37 -20.06
CA GLY A 29 4.28 23.06 -21.24
C GLY A 29 3.32 24.18 -20.88
N ARG A 30 2.39 23.92 -19.95
CA ARG A 30 1.45 24.94 -19.46
C ARG A 30 2.15 26.10 -18.75
N ALA A 31 3.16 25.80 -17.94
CA ALA A 31 3.95 26.82 -17.24
C ALA A 31 4.74 27.70 -18.21
N LEU A 32 5.42 27.11 -19.18
CA LEU A 32 6.17 27.84 -20.21
C LEU A 32 5.24 28.73 -21.05
N TRP A 33 4.07 28.22 -21.44
CA TRP A 33 3.09 29.01 -22.15
C TRP A 33 2.60 30.22 -21.35
N ARG A 34 2.27 30.05 -20.07
CA ARG A 34 1.87 31.17 -19.19
C ARG A 34 2.97 32.22 -19.05
N MET A 35 4.22 31.80 -18.85
CA MET A 35 5.35 32.70 -18.76
C MET A 35 5.56 33.50 -20.05
N ASP A 36 5.52 32.82 -21.20
CA ASP A 36 5.69 33.47 -22.50
C ASP A 36 4.54 34.46 -22.79
N VAL A 37 3.29 34.08 -22.54
CA VAL A 37 2.13 34.96 -22.72
C VAL A 37 2.22 36.22 -21.86
N LYS A 38 2.77 36.12 -20.64
CA LYS A 38 2.97 37.28 -19.77
C LYS A 38 4.01 38.26 -20.29
N LEU A 39 5.08 37.76 -20.86
CA LEU A 39 6.17 38.60 -21.36
C LEU A 39 5.94 39.08 -22.80
N MET A 40 5.26 38.32 -23.61
CA MET A 40 5.05 38.53 -25.05
C MET A 40 4.58 39.95 -25.41
N PRO A 41 3.52 40.52 -24.79
CA PRO A 41 3.04 41.86 -25.19
C PRO A 41 4.08 42.97 -24.95
N HIS A 42 4.85 42.82 -23.87
CA HIS A 42 5.84 43.82 -23.48
C HIS A 42 7.08 43.76 -24.37
N LEU A 43 7.60 42.56 -24.62
CA LEU A 43 8.75 42.40 -25.52
C LEU A 43 8.41 42.78 -26.97
N ALA A 44 7.19 42.40 -27.42
CA ALA A 44 6.71 42.80 -28.73
C ALA A 44 6.63 44.33 -28.88
N ARG A 45 6.13 45.02 -27.85
CA ARG A 45 6.04 46.48 -27.82
C ARG A 45 7.44 47.12 -27.85
N GLU A 46 8.39 46.63 -27.06
CA GLU A 46 9.75 47.14 -27.08
C GLU A 46 10.46 46.86 -28.43
N ALA A 47 10.25 45.67 -28.99
CA ALA A 47 10.82 45.33 -30.29
C ALA A 47 10.27 46.17 -31.45
N ALA A 48 9.01 46.61 -31.38
CA ALA A 48 8.33 47.41 -32.39
C ALA A 48 8.68 48.89 -32.32
N ARG A 49 9.42 49.36 -31.31
CA ARG A 49 9.77 50.78 -31.14
C ARG A 49 10.62 51.27 -32.31
N PRO A 50 10.29 52.43 -32.95
CA PRO A 50 11.06 53.01 -34.03
C PRO A 50 12.46 53.47 -33.50
N HIS A 51 13.46 53.41 -34.35
CA HIS A 51 14.83 53.82 -33.99
C HIS A 51 14.91 55.25 -33.45
N ALA A 52 14.09 56.15 -33.98
CA ALA A 52 14.11 57.57 -33.61
C ALA A 52 13.76 57.84 -32.14
N VAL A 53 12.97 56.97 -31.47
CA VAL A 53 12.56 57.18 -30.08
C VAL A 53 13.72 56.96 -29.07
N TYR A 54 14.86 56.40 -29.51
CA TYR A 54 16.04 56.25 -28.69
C TYR A 54 16.87 57.53 -28.55
N SER A 55 16.46 58.62 -29.23
CA SER A 55 16.94 59.98 -28.98
C SER A 55 16.05 60.69 -27.96
N SER A 56 16.59 61.52 -27.06
CA SER A 56 15.80 62.26 -26.07
C SER A 56 14.85 63.29 -26.71
N LEU A 57 15.22 63.80 -27.87
CA LEU A 57 14.44 64.75 -28.66
C LEU A 57 14.16 64.15 -30.03
N LEU A 58 12.91 64.15 -30.43
CA LEU A 58 12.49 63.71 -31.77
C LEU A 58 12.60 64.87 -32.75
N THR A 59 13.43 64.69 -33.77
CA THR A 59 13.44 65.57 -34.93
C THR A 59 12.40 65.07 -35.96
N THR A 60 11.26 65.71 -36.03
CA THR A 60 10.28 65.41 -37.10
C THR A 60 10.61 66.29 -38.31
N ALA A 61 10.63 65.67 -39.48
CA ALA A 61 10.82 66.42 -40.74
C ALA A 61 9.72 67.49 -40.95
N ASP A 62 8.59 67.37 -40.28
CA ASP A 62 7.49 68.34 -40.26
C ASP A 62 7.76 69.61 -39.43
N SER A 63 8.76 69.59 -38.55
CA SER A 63 9.14 70.77 -37.77
C SER A 63 9.74 71.90 -38.61
N VAL A 64 10.15 71.58 -39.84
CA VAL A 64 10.71 72.61 -40.79
C VAL A 64 9.57 73.43 -41.40
N HIS A 65 8.30 72.98 -41.34
CA HIS A 65 7.17 73.67 -42.00
C HIS A 65 6.08 74.20 -41.05
N ARG A 66 6.15 73.93 -39.74
CA ARG A 66 5.25 74.55 -38.76
C ARG A 66 6.05 75.33 -37.73
N SER A 67 5.77 76.59 -37.62
CA SER A 67 6.37 77.58 -36.70
C SER A 67 5.99 77.37 -35.22
N SER A 68 6.03 76.14 -34.72
CA SER A 68 5.93 75.83 -33.31
C SER A 68 7.22 75.12 -32.84
N ASP A 69 8.14 75.89 -32.33
CA ASP A 69 9.48 75.53 -31.83
C ASP A 69 9.48 74.66 -30.55
N VAL A 70 8.54 73.80 -30.38
CA VAL A 70 8.60 72.90 -29.20
C VAL A 70 9.13 71.53 -29.64
N PRO A 71 10.38 71.19 -29.27
CA PRO A 71 10.92 69.88 -29.58
C PRO A 71 10.05 68.78 -28.93
N GLN A 72 9.64 67.80 -29.70
CA GLN A 72 8.87 66.68 -29.22
C GLN A 72 9.79 65.74 -28.44
N LEU A 73 9.37 65.38 -27.19
CA LEU A 73 10.09 64.46 -26.36
C LEU A 73 9.92 63.00 -26.76
N SER A 74 10.92 62.19 -26.49
CA SER A 74 10.80 60.76 -26.69
C SER A 74 9.74 60.16 -25.76
N PRO A 75 8.81 59.31 -26.28
CA PRO A 75 7.86 58.55 -25.45
C PRO A 75 8.52 57.69 -24.38
N LEU A 76 9.80 57.30 -24.56
CA LEU A 76 10.55 56.50 -23.61
C LEU A 76 10.83 57.22 -22.27
N LEU A 77 10.67 58.54 -22.24
CA LEU A 77 10.80 59.34 -21.01
C LEU A 77 9.65 59.08 -20.02
N THR A 78 8.45 58.76 -20.50
CA THR A 78 7.24 58.60 -19.68
C THR A 78 6.67 57.19 -19.75
N ASP A 79 6.94 56.44 -20.81
CA ASP A 79 6.43 55.11 -21.07
C ASP A 79 7.52 54.04 -20.78
N ARG A 80 7.65 53.69 -19.53
CA ARG A 80 8.64 52.72 -19.07
C ARG A 80 7.96 51.42 -18.62
N TRP A 81 8.44 50.32 -19.13
CA TRP A 81 8.04 48.99 -18.63
C TRP A 81 8.69 48.74 -17.26
N GLU A 82 7.96 48.23 -16.31
CA GLU A 82 8.43 47.98 -14.93
C GLU A 82 9.67 47.09 -14.79
N PHE A 83 9.92 46.24 -15.79
CA PHE A 83 11.09 45.38 -15.87
C PHE A 83 12.25 45.96 -16.66
N THR A 84 12.14 47.16 -17.22
CA THR A 84 13.22 47.83 -17.90
C THR A 84 13.97 48.74 -16.93
N LEU A 85 15.30 48.58 -16.83
CA LEU A 85 16.17 49.43 -16.06
C LEU A 85 16.45 50.73 -16.82
N VAL A 86 16.92 50.62 -18.08
CA VAL A 86 17.19 51.73 -18.94
C VAL A 86 17.11 51.32 -20.43
N ASN A 87 16.61 52.20 -21.29
CA ASN A 87 16.75 52.05 -22.74
C ASN A 87 18.07 52.73 -23.18
N TYR A 88 18.78 52.12 -24.11
CA TYR A 88 20.09 52.56 -24.50
C TYR A 88 20.28 52.52 -26.02
N GLN A 89 21.18 53.36 -26.47
CA GLN A 89 21.82 53.30 -27.78
C GLN A 89 23.33 53.37 -27.59
N VAL A 90 24.04 52.51 -28.28
CA VAL A 90 25.51 52.49 -28.25
C VAL A 90 26.06 52.53 -29.67
N GLU A 91 27.06 53.42 -29.89
CA GLU A 91 27.77 53.61 -31.14
C GLU A 91 29.18 52.98 -31.07
N PRO A 92 29.80 52.69 -32.23
CA PRO A 92 31.19 52.24 -32.27
C PRO A 92 32.09 53.15 -31.46
N GLY A 93 32.98 52.57 -30.67
CA GLY A 93 33.84 53.33 -29.76
C GLY A 93 33.25 53.55 -28.36
N ASP A 94 32.26 52.77 -27.99
CA ASP A 94 31.61 52.76 -26.67
C ASP A 94 30.96 54.10 -26.30
N ILE A 95 30.38 54.78 -27.27
CA ILE A 95 29.63 56.03 -27.05
C ILE A 95 28.18 55.65 -26.73
N TRP A 96 27.82 55.75 -25.46
CA TRP A 96 26.49 55.39 -24.95
C TRP A 96 25.60 56.62 -24.80
N SER A 97 24.34 56.46 -25.16
CA SER A 97 23.30 57.45 -24.97
C SER A 97 21.98 56.77 -24.53
N SER A 98 21.15 57.52 -23.86
CA SER A 98 19.81 57.06 -23.46
C SER A 98 18.84 58.23 -23.53
N PRO A 99 17.64 58.03 -24.07
CA PRO A 99 16.60 59.07 -24.01
C PRO A 99 16.19 59.38 -22.55
N GLN A 100 16.32 58.42 -21.62
CA GLN A 100 15.97 58.54 -20.21
C GLN A 100 17.08 59.15 -19.34
N ALA A 101 18.31 59.29 -19.89
CA ALA A 101 19.44 59.93 -19.25
C ALA A 101 19.96 61.11 -20.11
N PRO A 102 19.14 62.16 -20.31
CA PRO A 102 19.48 63.26 -21.18
C PRO A 102 20.70 64.06 -20.61
N THR A 103 21.48 64.63 -21.52
CA THR A 103 22.60 65.47 -21.12
C THR A 103 22.14 66.72 -20.36
N PRO A 104 22.97 67.33 -19.49
CA PRO A 104 22.59 68.51 -18.70
C PRO A 104 21.99 69.67 -19.53
N ALA A 105 22.41 69.81 -20.77
CA ALA A 105 21.86 70.82 -21.67
C ALA A 105 20.43 70.59 -22.09
N ILE A 106 20.02 69.32 -22.17
CA ILE A 106 18.65 68.88 -22.57
C ILE A 106 17.74 68.75 -21.35
N GLN A 107 18.27 68.49 -20.15
CA GLN A 107 17.47 68.34 -18.93
C GLN A 107 16.58 69.55 -18.65
N GLY A 108 17.05 70.78 -18.94
CA GLY A 108 16.24 71.96 -18.80
C GLY A 108 15.02 72.05 -19.68
N VAL A 109 14.99 71.27 -20.78
CA VAL A 109 13.83 71.13 -21.69
C VAL A 109 12.91 69.99 -21.31
N VAL A 110 13.49 68.88 -20.82
CA VAL A 110 12.81 67.63 -20.52
C VAL A 110 12.05 67.67 -19.20
N CYS A 111 12.65 68.23 -18.13
CA CYS A 111 12.04 68.28 -16.80
C CYS A 111 10.72 69.06 -16.73
N PRO A 112 10.54 70.21 -17.37
CA PRO A 112 9.29 70.93 -17.35
C PRO A 112 8.12 70.20 -18.02
N GLN A 113 8.42 69.21 -18.84
CA GLN A 113 7.42 68.44 -19.64
C GLN A 113 7.04 67.11 -18.98
N GLY A 114 7.39 66.87 -17.69
CA GLY A 114 6.84 65.77 -16.91
C GLY A 114 7.85 64.67 -16.53
N ALA A 115 9.13 64.76 -16.89
CA ALA A 115 10.12 63.77 -16.45
C ALA A 115 10.58 64.06 -15.01
N SER A 116 10.57 63.03 -14.13
CA SER A 116 11.04 63.13 -12.76
C SER A 116 12.59 63.18 -12.69
N LEU A 117 13.15 64.15 -11.91
CA LEU A 117 14.59 64.21 -11.68
C LEU A 117 15.15 62.96 -11.02
N ASP A 118 14.38 62.29 -10.19
CA ASP A 118 14.81 61.05 -9.51
C ASP A 118 14.88 59.89 -10.50
N GLU A 119 13.96 59.83 -11.45
CA GLU A 119 13.98 58.84 -12.53
C GLU A 119 15.16 59.07 -13.48
N ILE A 120 15.44 60.33 -13.83
CA ILE A 120 16.62 60.68 -14.66
C ILE A 120 17.89 60.25 -13.94
N ARG A 121 18.02 60.52 -12.64
CA ARG A 121 19.20 60.10 -11.86
C ARG A 121 19.34 58.58 -11.84
N PHE A 122 18.23 57.84 -11.59
CA PHE A 122 18.23 56.39 -11.61
C PHE A 122 18.68 55.84 -12.98
N CYS A 123 18.10 56.32 -14.07
CA CYS A 123 18.48 55.90 -15.41
C CYS A 123 19.91 56.27 -15.79
N THR A 124 20.42 57.44 -15.31
CA THR A 124 21.81 57.84 -15.52
C THR A 124 22.77 56.90 -14.78
N GLN A 125 22.44 56.53 -13.56
CA GLN A 125 23.22 55.54 -12.80
C GLN A 125 23.18 54.17 -13.47
N ALA A 126 22.01 53.67 -13.85
CA ALA A 126 21.86 52.39 -14.53
C ALA A 126 22.65 52.36 -15.85
N LEU A 127 22.62 53.44 -16.63
CA LEU A 127 23.42 53.54 -17.86
C LEU A 127 24.91 53.47 -17.57
N SER A 128 25.38 54.18 -16.54
CA SER A 128 26.77 54.15 -16.11
C SER A 128 27.23 52.76 -15.63
N GLU A 129 26.36 52.02 -14.91
CA GLU A 129 26.61 50.64 -14.51
C GLU A 129 26.70 49.72 -15.73
N LEU A 130 25.79 49.86 -16.69
CA LEU A 130 25.79 49.07 -17.91
C LEU A 130 27.07 49.32 -18.74
N GLN A 131 27.49 50.57 -18.88
CA GLN A 131 28.76 50.96 -19.54
C GLN A 131 29.98 50.30 -18.93
N GLY A 132 29.97 50.10 -17.62
CA GLY A 132 31.06 49.42 -16.90
C GLY A 132 31.11 47.91 -17.13
N CYS A 133 30.01 47.30 -17.56
CA CYS A 133 29.89 45.85 -17.69
C CYS A 133 29.84 45.35 -19.14
N VAL A 134 29.43 46.19 -20.07
CA VAL A 134 29.12 45.78 -21.47
C VAL A 134 29.77 46.75 -22.45
N SER A 135 30.44 46.24 -23.50
CA SER A 135 31.01 47.01 -24.58
C SER A 135 30.27 46.83 -25.90
N PHE A 136 30.42 47.80 -26.83
CA PHE A 136 29.86 47.69 -28.18
C PHE A 136 30.32 46.41 -28.88
N GLU A 137 31.58 46.03 -28.71
CA GLU A 137 32.12 44.82 -29.35
C GLU A 137 31.49 43.53 -28.80
N GLN A 138 31.23 43.46 -27.49
CA GLN A 138 30.55 42.33 -26.88
C GLN A 138 29.11 42.22 -27.37
N LEU A 139 28.36 43.31 -27.46
CA LEU A 139 27.02 43.36 -28.03
C LEU A 139 27.02 42.95 -29.49
N SER A 140 27.95 43.48 -30.27
CA SER A 140 28.06 43.19 -31.71
C SER A 140 28.38 41.70 -31.98
N ARG A 141 29.15 41.05 -31.09
CA ARG A 141 29.43 39.62 -31.18
C ARG A 141 28.22 38.76 -30.73
N ALA A 142 27.50 39.22 -29.73
CA ALA A 142 26.35 38.50 -29.19
C ALA A 142 25.12 38.58 -30.13
N LEU A 143 25.03 39.63 -30.94
CA LEU A 143 23.98 39.78 -31.95
C LEU A 143 24.44 39.12 -33.27
N PRO A 144 23.80 38.03 -33.70
CA PRO A 144 24.08 37.44 -35.00
C PRO A 144 23.85 38.46 -36.12
N PRO A 145 24.55 38.33 -37.26
CA PRO A 145 24.29 39.19 -38.42
C PRO A 145 22.85 39.01 -38.87
N ASP A 146 22.16 40.13 -39.18
CA ASP A 146 20.81 40.06 -39.69
C ASP A 146 20.80 39.31 -41.03
N PRO A 147 19.82 38.45 -41.29
CA PRO A 147 19.71 37.78 -42.56
C PRO A 147 19.56 38.83 -43.67
N PRO A 148 20.15 38.61 -44.84
CA PRO A 148 19.98 39.53 -45.96
C PRO A 148 18.50 39.72 -46.24
N ILE A 149 18.02 40.96 -46.24
CA ILE A 149 16.64 41.31 -46.53
C ILE A 149 16.38 40.89 -47.96
N ALA A 150 15.63 39.79 -48.15
CA ALA A 150 15.08 39.44 -49.45
C ALA A 150 13.99 40.49 -49.79
N SER A 151 14.29 41.37 -50.70
CA SER A 151 13.53 42.55 -51.05
C SER A 151 12.13 42.31 -51.62
N ASN A 152 11.56 41.14 -51.52
CA ASN A 152 10.30 40.76 -52.18
C ASN A 152 9.19 40.13 -51.30
N GLU A 153 9.34 40.08 -50.00
CA GLU A 153 8.23 39.54 -49.17
C GLU A 153 7.92 40.47 -47.97
N LEU A 154 7.05 41.43 -48.23
CA LEU A 154 6.53 42.40 -47.23
C LEU A 154 5.60 41.73 -46.17
N GLY A 155 5.57 40.41 -46.07
CA GLY A 155 4.58 39.68 -45.26
C GLY A 155 5.08 38.86 -44.07
N SER A 156 6.39 38.64 -43.89
CA SER A 156 6.85 37.65 -42.89
C SER A 156 8.16 38.02 -42.23
N GLN A 157 8.29 39.28 -41.75
CA GLN A 157 9.48 39.67 -41.00
C GLN A 157 9.39 39.18 -39.54
N THR A 158 10.34 38.35 -39.13
CA THR A 158 10.50 37.96 -37.74
C THR A 158 11.01 39.18 -36.96
N LEU A 159 10.24 39.68 -36.00
CA LEU A 159 10.57 40.89 -35.24
C LEU A 159 11.29 40.58 -33.91
N ILE A 160 11.11 39.38 -33.41
CA ILE A 160 11.80 38.87 -32.22
C ILE A 160 12.39 37.49 -32.55
N ARG A 161 13.68 37.34 -32.30
CA ARG A 161 14.42 36.12 -32.57
C ARG A 161 15.17 35.68 -31.30
N ASN A 162 14.93 34.43 -30.88
CA ASN A 162 15.72 33.88 -29.79
C ASN A 162 17.00 33.25 -30.36
N PRO A 163 18.21 33.78 -30.10
CA PRO A 163 19.44 33.38 -30.77
C PRO A 163 19.88 31.94 -30.47
N VAL A 164 19.39 31.34 -29.40
CA VAL A 164 19.76 29.98 -29.00
C VAL A 164 19.17 28.92 -29.94
N VAL A 165 18.08 29.22 -30.64
CA VAL A 165 17.33 28.26 -31.46
C VAL A 165 17.85 28.12 -32.88
N ASP A 166 18.43 29.19 -33.42
CA ASP A 166 18.91 29.21 -34.83
C ASP A 166 20.13 28.31 -35.08
N LEU A 167 20.89 27.98 -34.05
CA LEU A 167 22.04 27.09 -34.17
C LEU A 167 21.60 25.61 -34.36
N GLU A 168 20.45 25.18 -33.81
CA GLU A 168 19.90 23.84 -34.05
C GLU A 168 19.24 23.71 -35.40
N GLN A 169 18.57 24.75 -35.91
CA GLN A 169 18.01 24.73 -37.26
C GLN A 169 19.09 24.66 -38.33
N ALA A 170 20.21 25.34 -38.14
CA ALA A 170 21.35 25.27 -39.06
C ALA A 170 22.01 23.87 -39.07
N ALA A 171 21.96 23.14 -37.98
CA ALA A 171 22.45 21.76 -37.89
C ALA A 171 21.47 20.71 -38.49
N SER A 172 20.15 20.98 -38.45
CA SER A 172 19.12 20.04 -38.92
C SER A 172 18.72 20.20 -40.40
N VAL A 173 18.97 21.35 -41.00
CA VAL A 173 18.64 21.64 -42.41
C VAL A 173 19.56 20.91 -43.39
N ASN A 174 20.71 20.41 -42.97
CA ASN A 174 21.56 19.60 -43.83
C ASN A 174 21.08 18.19 -44.14
N ASP A 175 19.96 17.72 -43.53
CA ASP A 175 19.49 16.33 -43.68
C ASP A 175 18.04 16.18 -44.21
N LEU A 176 17.33 17.25 -44.52
CA LEU A 176 15.93 17.15 -45.01
C LEU A 176 15.66 18.02 -46.26
N SER A 177 16.19 17.58 -47.40
CA SER A 177 15.64 17.95 -48.70
C SER A 177 14.37 17.14 -48.95
N GLY A 178 13.23 17.75 -48.72
CA GLY A 178 11.94 17.24 -49.19
C GLY A 178 10.93 16.85 -48.12
N VAL A 179 10.24 17.82 -47.53
CA VAL A 179 8.87 17.57 -47.04
C VAL A 179 8.02 18.82 -47.30
N GLU A 180 7.01 18.62 -48.15
CA GLU A 180 5.93 19.56 -48.42
C GLU A 180 5.18 19.92 -47.13
N VAL A 181 5.01 21.21 -46.87
CA VAL A 181 4.11 21.74 -45.86
C VAL A 181 2.67 21.51 -46.31
N VAL A 182 2.07 20.43 -45.83
CA VAL A 182 0.62 20.22 -45.95
C VAL A 182 -0.06 20.83 -44.73
N GLN A 183 -0.79 21.92 -44.97
CA GLN A 183 -1.83 22.38 -44.05
C GLN A 183 -2.88 21.28 -43.88
N GLN A 184 -2.92 20.65 -42.72
CA GLN A 184 -4.12 19.91 -42.31
C GLN A 184 -4.51 20.31 -40.88
N ARG A 185 -5.56 21.11 -40.88
CA ARG A 185 -6.42 21.41 -39.75
C ARG A 185 -7.37 20.23 -39.61
N GLU A 186 -7.01 19.25 -38.78
CA GLU A 186 -7.97 18.26 -38.32
C GLU A 186 -8.04 18.27 -36.79
N VAL A 187 -9.20 18.69 -36.32
CA VAL A 187 -9.70 18.46 -34.96
C VAL A 187 -9.94 16.97 -34.83
N GLY A 188 -9.04 16.29 -34.16
CA GLY A 188 -9.14 14.88 -33.85
C GLY A 188 -8.55 14.58 -32.50
N THR A 189 -9.40 14.34 -31.51
CA THR A 189 -9.13 13.76 -30.23
C THR A 189 -8.31 12.46 -30.36
N ARG A 190 -7.00 12.57 -30.27
CA ARG A 190 -6.09 11.46 -29.95
C ARG A 190 -5.04 11.98 -29.01
N GLN A 191 -4.85 11.29 -27.89
CA GLN A 191 -3.72 11.43 -26.97
C GLN A 191 -2.39 11.25 -27.75
N GLY A 192 -2.00 12.26 -28.51
CA GLY A 192 -0.70 12.36 -29.14
C GLY A 192 0.26 12.92 -28.10
N ARG A 193 1.33 12.21 -27.82
CA ARG A 193 2.49 12.71 -27.09
C ARG A 193 2.83 14.07 -27.67
N VAL A 194 2.63 15.15 -26.91
CA VAL A 194 3.08 16.50 -27.27
C VAL A 194 4.60 16.42 -27.34
N ASN A 195 5.15 16.66 -28.53
CA ASN A 195 6.60 16.75 -28.68
C ASN A 195 7.03 18.11 -28.10
N PRO A 196 7.81 18.17 -27.00
CA PRO A 196 8.16 19.42 -26.35
C PRO A 196 8.85 20.43 -27.28
N SER A 197 9.59 19.95 -28.28
CA SER A 197 10.23 20.80 -29.27
C SER A 197 9.20 21.48 -30.18
N ASN A 198 8.14 20.78 -30.59
CA ASN A 198 7.08 21.38 -31.40
C ASN A 198 6.31 22.47 -30.63
N ASP A 199 6.15 22.30 -29.32
CA ASP A 199 5.50 23.30 -28.46
C ASP A 199 6.32 24.59 -28.42
N PHE A 200 7.62 24.50 -28.32
CA PHE A 200 8.51 25.68 -28.39
C PHE A 200 8.35 26.44 -29.71
N TYR A 201 8.36 25.73 -30.87
CA TYR A 201 8.19 26.38 -32.17
C TYR A 201 6.82 27.04 -32.32
N ASN A 202 5.78 26.44 -31.81
CA ASN A 202 4.42 27.00 -31.82
C ASN A 202 4.36 28.29 -30.97
N ARG A 203 5.00 28.31 -29.80
CA ARG A 203 5.08 29.49 -28.94
C ARG A 203 5.88 30.62 -29.63
N ASN A 204 7.01 30.29 -30.24
CA ASN A 204 7.83 31.27 -30.97
C ASN A 204 7.07 31.87 -32.17
N ALA A 205 6.31 31.05 -32.92
CA ALA A 205 5.45 31.53 -34.00
C ALA A 205 4.37 32.49 -33.48
N ALA A 206 3.73 32.18 -32.35
CA ALA A 206 2.74 33.05 -31.72
C ALA A 206 3.34 34.41 -31.28
N ILE A 207 4.55 34.41 -30.74
CA ILE A 207 5.28 35.64 -30.35
C ILE A 207 5.51 36.52 -31.57
N ASN A 208 6.00 35.95 -32.66
CA ASN A 208 6.26 36.71 -33.90
C ASN A 208 4.99 37.27 -34.53
N SER A 209 3.85 36.52 -34.52
CA SER A 209 2.56 37.04 -34.99
C SER A 209 2.10 38.23 -34.15
N TYR A 210 2.29 38.18 -32.83
CA TYR A 210 1.94 39.28 -31.93
C TYR A 210 2.80 40.50 -32.13
N ALA A 211 4.13 40.32 -32.36
CA ALA A 211 5.04 41.38 -32.66
C ALA A 211 4.72 42.06 -33.99
N GLN A 212 4.33 41.32 -35.04
CA GLN A 212 3.92 41.88 -36.31
C GLN A 212 2.63 42.73 -36.17
N GLU A 213 1.67 42.27 -35.37
CA GLU A 213 0.46 43.03 -35.07
C GLU A 213 0.74 44.33 -34.32
N ALA A 214 1.67 44.31 -33.36
CA ALA A 214 2.14 45.49 -32.62
C ALA A 214 2.80 46.53 -33.55
N VAL A 215 3.60 46.09 -34.51
CA VAL A 215 4.18 46.99 -35.55
C VAL A 215 3.11 47.58 -36.46
N ALA A 216 2.15 46.79 -36.90
CA ALA A 216 1.06 47.28 -37.76
C ALA A 216 0.22 48.37 -37.07
N GLN A 217 0.02 48.27 -35.74
CA GLN A 217 -0.68 49.31 -34.96
C GLN A 217 0.18 50.61 -34.80
N GLN A 218 1.50 50.51 -34.80
CA GLN A 218 2.39 51.69 -34.70
C GLN A 218 2.70 52.34 -36.04
N THR A 219 2.42 51.69 -37.15
CA THR A 219 2.72 52.19 -38.50
C THR A 219 1.98 53.52 -38.85
N SER A 220 0.95 53.88 -38.09
CA SER A 220 0.29 55.18 -38.21
C SER A 220 1.18 56.37 -37.80
N VAL A 221 2.32 56.14 -37.14
CA VAL A 221 3.29 57.13 -36.71
C VAL A 221 4.50 57.21 -37.68
N ARG A 222 4.64 56.22 -38.59
CA ARG A 222 5.70 56.22 -39.61
C ARG A 222 5.33 57.14 -40.77
N THR A 223 5.55 58.42 -40.62
CA THR A 223 5.43 59.35 -41.71
C THR A 223 6.81 59.73 -42.27
N PHE A 224 7.00 59.27 -43.54
CA PHE A 224 7.75 59.92 -44.61
C PHE A 224 9.27 60.25 -44.42
N ASN A 225 10.05 59.65 -45.35
CA ASN A 225 11.43 60.03 -45.72
C ASN A 225 12.58 59.69 -44.75
N GLU A 226 12.77 58.42 -44.46
CA GLU A 226 14.09 57.91 -44.12
C GLU A 226 14.47 56.80 -45.11
N GLU A 227 14.90 57.19 -46.32
CA GLU A 227 15.29 56.25 -47.40
C GLU A 227 16.57 55.44 -47.08
N SER A 228 17.11 55.51 -45.87
CA SER A 228 18.44 54.93 -45.56
C SER A 228 18.58 54.30 -44.18
N VAL A 229 17.51 54.00 -43.46
CA VAL A 229 17.60 53.31 -42.14
C VAL A 229 17.07 51.91 -42.20
N THR A 230 17.93 50.93 -41.87
CA THR A 230 17.54 49.52 -41.76
C THR A 230 17.53 49.13 -40.29
N GLU A 231 16.33 48.82 -39.77
CA GLU A 231 16.14 48.32 -38.43
C GLU A 231 16.22 46.79 -38.39
N GLY A 232 17.16 46.22 -37.62
CA GLY A 232 17.31 44.80 -37.45
C GLY A 232 16.33 44.22 -36.44
N VAL A 233 16.31 42.89 -36.31
CA VAL A 233 15.45 42.15 -35.40
C VAL A 233 15.90 42.31 -33.96
N SER A 234 14.96 42.61 -33.05
CA SER A 234 15.25 42.67 -31.61
C SER A 234 15.46 41.26 -31.04
N GLN A 235 16.57 41.08 -30.31
CA GLN A 235 16.96 39.80 -29.75
C GLN A 235 17.25 39.91 -28.25
N PRO A 236 16.64 39.05 -27.42
CA PRO A 236 17.00 38.94 -26.01
C PRO A 236 18.31 38.16 -25.90
N ILE A 237 19.34 38.79 -25.35
CA ILE A 237 20.71 38.25 -25.24
C ILE A 237 21.24 38.37 -23.82
N TRP A 238 22.10 37.45 -23.44
CA TRP A 238 22.93 37.56 -22.24
C TRP A 238 24.31 38.11 -22.62
N VAL A 239 24.72 39.19 -21.97
CA VAL A 239 26.09 39.69 -22.02
C VAL A 239 26.65 39.70 -20.59
N GLY A 240 27.53 38.76 -20.28
CA GLY A 240 27.89 38.48 -18.90
C GLY A 240 26.68 38.02 -18.08
N ASP A 241 26.34 38.76 -17.01
CA ASP A 241 25.18 38.52 -16.14
C ASP A 241 24.00 39.45 -16.47
N GLN A 242 24.10 40.26 -17.55
CA GLN A 242 23.07 41.22 -17.91
C GLN A 242 22.17 40.67 -19.01
N LEU A 243 20.87 40.75 -18.78
CA LEU A 243 19.86 40.41 -19.78
C LEU A 243 19.48 41.67 -20.56
N LEU A 244 19.72 41.63 -21.83
CA LEU A 244 19.49 42.77 -22.75
C LEU A 244 18.54 42.35 -23.86
N LEU A 245 17.63 43.25 -24.24
CA LEU A 245 16.93 43.16 -25.52
C LEU A 245 17.63 44.13 -26.44
N ALA A 246 18.21 43.66 -27.53
CA ALA A 246 19.07 44.49 -28.40
C ALA A 246 18.82 44.20 -29.88
N ARG A 247 19.02 45.22 -30.72
CA ARG A 247 18.96 45.12 -32.17
C ARG A 247 20.04 45.98 -32.83
N ARG A 248 20.41 45.61 -34.04
CA ARG A 248 21.26 46.48 -34.89
C ARG A 248 20.37 47.44 -35.65
N VAL A 249 20.86 48.66 -35.83
CA VAL A 249 20.24 49.66 -36.66
C VAL A 249 21.33 50.24 -37.56
N GLU A 250 21.15 50.11 -38.87
CA GLU A 250 22.07 50.67 -39.86
C GLU A 250 21.53 52.02 -40.29
N LEU A 251 22.28 53.07 -39.96
CA LEU A 251 22.08 54.42 -40.46
C LEU A 251 23.03 54.65 -41.63
N SER A 252 22.75 55.61 -42.48
CA SER A 252 23.51 55.87 -43.71
C SER A 252 25.04 55.87 -43.54
N ASP A 253 25.57 56.31 -42.36
CA ASP A 253 27.02 56.48 -42.10
C ASP A 253 27.53 55.54 -41.00
N LYS A 254 26.68 54.90 -40.23
CA LYS A 254 27.12 54.12 -39.05
C LYS A 254 26.14 53.04 -38.65
N VAL A 255 26.67 52.00 -38.00
CA VAL A 255 25.85 50.94 -37.34
C VAL A 255 25.79 51.25 -35.85
N VAL A 256 24.58 51.31 -35.30
CA VAL A 256 24.33 51.50 -33.88
C VAL A 256 23.60 50.31 -33.32
N ILE A 257 23.78 50.05 -32.03
CA ILE A 257 23.02 49.02 -31.31
C ILE A 257 22.06 49.73 -30.35
N GLN A 258 20.77 49.42 -30.52
CA GLN A 258 19.70 49.96 -29.68
C GLN A 258 19.04 48.83 -28.88
N GLY A 259 18.55 49.17 -27.67
CA GLY A 259 17.87 48.18 -26.87
C GLY A 259 17.50 48.67 -25.48
N CYS A 260 17.11 47.74 -24.65
CA CYS A 260 16.81 47.98 -23.24
C CYS A 260 17.50 46.96 -22.34
N TRP A 261 17.93 47.43 -21.18
CA TRP A 261 18.44 46.58 -20.12
C TRP A 261 17.30 46.12 -19.25
N LEU A 262 17.15 44.79 -19.15
CA LEU A 262 16.04 44.14 -18.43
C LEU A 262 16.48 43.76 -17.01
N ASN A 263 15.59 43.99 -16.04
CA ASN A 263 15.78 43.56 -14.67
C ASN A 263 15.47 42.08 -14.51
N TRP A 264 16.46 41.23 -14.69
CA TRP A 264 16.29 39.78 -14.61
C TRP A 264 15.71 39.33 -13.28
N GLU A 265 16.12 39.85 -12.14
CA GLU A 265 15.64 39.43 -10.83
C GLU A 265 14.14 39.67 -10.66
N LYS A 266 13.66 40.84 -11.14
CA LYS A 266 12.21 41.13 -11.12
C LYS A 266 11.43 40.24 -12.08
N ILE A 267 11.95 40.05 -13.30
CA ILE A 267 11.32 39.15 -14.31
C ILE A 267 11.25 37.76 -13.75
N ARG A 268 12.36 37.23 -13.22
CA ARG A 268 12.44 35.90 -12.63
C ARG A 268 11.43 35.71 -11.50
N ALA A 269 11.36 36.64 -10.57
CA ALA A 269 10.43 36.59 -9.45
C ALA A 269 8.97 36.55 -9.94
N SER A 270 8.61 37.45 -10.88
CA SER A 270 7.28 37.57 -11.45
C SER A 270 6.87 36.34 -12.27
N LEU A 271 7.80 35.70 -12.98
CA LEU A 271 7.53 34.48 -13.73
C LEU A 271 7.36 33.27 -12.83
N ILE A 272 8.18 33.16 -11.77
CA ILE A 272 8.04 32.07 -10.78
C ILE A 272 6.69 32.18 -10.06
N GLU A 273 6.29 33.39 -9.66
CA GLU A 273 4.99 33.63 -9.02
C GLU A 273 3.82 33.21 -9.90
N GLU A 274 3.89 33.49 -11.22
CA GLU A 274 2.85 33.16 -12.20
C GLU A 274 2.56 31.67 -12.35
N VAL A 275 3.57 30.81 -12.06
CA VAL A 275 3.44 29.36 -12.28
C VAL A 275 3.56 28.54 -11.02
N GLN A 276 3.61 29.18 -9.87
CA GLN A 276 3.77 28.53 -8.58
C GLN A 276 2.62 27.55 -8.26
N ASP A 277 1.42 27.82 -8.79
CA ASP A 277 0.24 26.97 -8.69
C ASP A 277 0.33 25.68 -9.53
N VAL A 278 1.05 25.74 -10.66
CA VAL A 278 1.20 24.62 -11.61
C VAL A 278 2.46 23.80 -11.34
N LEU A 279 3.57 24.50 -11.02
CA LEU A 279 4.89 23.90 -10.80
C LEU A 279 5.55 24.49 -9.54
N PRO A 280 5.22 24.02 -8.35
CA PRO A 280 5.87 24.50 -7.13
C PRO A 280 7.35 24.11 -7.11
N GLY A 281 8.21 25.05 -6.68
CA GLY A 281 9.66 24.84 -6.57
C GLY A 281 10.43 24.88 -7.87
N VAL A 282 9.84 25.43 -8.93
CA VAL A 282 10.51 25.66 -10.22
C VAL A 282 11.65 26.68 -10.10
N ARG A 283 12.71 26.48 -10.89
CA ARG A 283 13.81 27.42 -11.04
C ARG A 283 13.95 27.84 -12.49
N LEU A 284 14.36 29.07 -12.70
CA LEU A 284 14.69 29.61 -14.02
C LEU A 284 16.18 29.87 -14.07
N GLU A 285 16.84 29.29 -15.08
CA GLU A 285 18.29 29.43 -15.28
C GLU A 285 18.59 30.08 -16.63
N PRO A 286 19.54 31.05 -16.70
CA PRO A 286 19.97 31.65 -17.94
C PRO A 286 20.62 30.64 -18.87
N VAL A 287 20.23 30.61 -20.13
CA VAL A 287 20.89 29.81 -21.16
C VAL A 287 21.87 30.70 -21.90
N ARG A 288 23.17 30.51 -21.68
CA ARG A 288 24.26 31.27 -22.29
C ARG A 288 24.91 30.54 -23.45
N ASP A 289 24.77 29.21 -23.48
CA ASP A 289 25.32 28.35 -24.52
C ASP A 289 24.24 27.39 -25.02
N ALA A 290 24.03 27.36 -26.33
CA ALA A 290 23.05 26.53 -26.99
C ALA A 290 23.35 25.04 -26.85
N SER A 291 24.61 24.65 -26.65
CA SER A 291 25.02 23.23 -26.53
C SER A 291 24.43 22.51 -25.32
N HIS A 292 24.01 23.25 -24.31
CA HIS A 292 23.41 22.72 -23.07
C HIS A 292 21.91 23.00 -22.94
N ALA A 293 21.31 23.61 -23.96
CA ALA A 293 19.91 24.02 -23.94
C ALA A 293 18.96 22.83 -24.19
N GLN A 294 18.03 22.60 -23.28
CA GLN A 294 16.90 21.70 -23.54
C GLN A 294 15.76 22.51 -24.17
N VAL A 295 15.67 22.50 -25.50
CA VAL A 295 14.70 23.31 -26.27
C VAL A 295 13.25 23.14 -25.75
N GLY A 296 12.85 21.93 -25.39
CA GLY A 296 11.53 21.68 -24.83
C GLY A 296 11.26 22.31 -23.45
N ARG A 297 12.28 22.83 -22.77
CA ARG A 297 12.17 23.50 -21.46
C ARG A 297 12.57 24.97 -21.48
N MET A 298 12.82 25.49 -22.67
CA MET A 298 13.15 26.92 -22.86
C MET A 298 11.91 27.78 -22.98
N LEU A 299 12.00 29.03 -22.48
CA LEU A 299 11.09 30.09 -22.84
C LEU A 299 11.33 30.48 -24.32
N ALA A 300 10.27 30.76 -25.04
CA ALA A 300 10.37 31.25 -26.41
C ALA A 300 10.67 32.77 -26.44
N THR A 301 10.28 33.49 -25.38
CA THR A 301 10.46 34.94 -25.24
C THR A 301 11.85 35.33 -24.77
N LEU A 302 12.53 34.53 -23.94
CA LEU A 302 13.82 34.83 -23.36
C LEU A 302 14.75 33.60 -23.41
N PRO A 303 16.10 33.80 -23.52
CA PRO A 303 17.06 32.69 -23.46
C PRO A 303 17.25 32.19 -22.01
N VAL A 304 16.19 31.55 -21.51
CA VAL A 304 16.06 31.03 -20.15
C VAL A 304 15.44 29.67 -20.20
N GLN A 305 15.95 28.72 -19.41
CA GLN A 305 15.38 27.38 -19.28
C GLN A 305 14.72 27.17 -17.92
N LEU A 306 13.71 26.35 -17.92
CA LEU A 306 12.97 25.94 -16.76
C LEU A 306 13.56 24.65 -16.20
N VAL A 307 13.98 24.69 -14.93
CA VAL A 307 14.55 23.54 -14.21
C VAL A 307 13.58 23.10 -13.13
N VAL A 308 13.16 21.83 -13.22
CA VAL A 308 12.25 21.21 -12.27
C VAL A 308 12.98 20.11 -11.54
N ALA A 309 12.81 20.02 -10.23
CA ALA A 309 13.31 18.88 -9.45
C ALA A 309 12.63 17.58 -9.92
N PRO A 310 13.36 16.47 -10.01
CA PRO A 310 12.76 15.19 -10.34
C PRO A 310 11.63 14.86 -9.34
N PRO A 311 10.51 14.30 -9.78
CA PRO A 311 9.41 13.96 -8.90
C PRO A 311 9.90 12.95 -7.85
N GLU A 312 9.64 13.26 -6.57
CA GLU A 312 9.94 12.33 -5.50
C GLU A 312 9.18 11.01 -5.73
N THR A 313 9.90 9.91 -5.61
CA THR A 313 9.34 8.55 -5.73
C THR A 313 8.58 8.21 -4.44
N ALA A 314 7.47 8.89 -4.18
CA ALA A 314 6.56 8.46 -3.14
C ALA A 314 5.97 7.10 -3.56
N LEU A 315 6.19 6.08 -2.73
CA LEU A 315 5.59 4.74 -2.84
C LEU A 315 4.06 4.87 -2.65
N ALA A 316 3.36 5.34 -3.65
CA ALA A 316 1.90 5.34 -3.63
C ALA A 316 1.41 3.90 -3.85
N TRP A 317 0.52 3.44 -2.99
CA TRP A 317 -0.16 2.16 -3.15
C TRP A 317 -1.06 2.23 -4.38
N SER A 318 -0.63 1.59 -5.48
CA SER A 318 -1.50 1.48 -6.64
C SER A 318 -2.67 0.52 -6.35
N ALA A 319 -3.80 0.73 -7.01
CA ALA A 319 -4.96 -0.16 -6.90
C ALA A 319 -4.59 -1.62 -7.25
N MET A 320 -3.64 -1.78 -8.16
CA MET A 320 -3.11 -3.08 -8.57
C MET A 320 -2.32 -3.76 -7.45
N ARG A 321 -1.49 -3.04 -6.70
CA ARG A 321 -0.76 -3.57 -5.53
C ARG A 321 -1.72 -4.03 -4.44
N VAL A 322 -2.76 -3.25 -4.16
CA VAL A 322 -3.80 -3.61 -3.17
C VAL A 322 -4.54 -4.88 -3.60
N SER A 323 -4.99 -4.96 -4.87
CA SER A 323 -5.69 -6.14 -5.38
C SER A 323 -4.84 -7.40 -5.33
N LEU A 324 -3.54 -7.28 -5.61
CA LEU A 324 -2.59 -8.39 -5.57
C LEU A 324 -2.35 -8.89 -4.14
N VAL A 325 -2.20 -7.99 -3.17
CA VAL A 325 -2.09 -8.35 -1.74
C VAL A 325 -3.35 -9.05 -1.27
N MET A 326 -4.54 -8.56 -1.64
CA MET A 326 -5.82 -9.20 -1.34
C MET A 326 -5.92 -10.60 -1.94
N ALA A 327 -5.54 -10.78 -3.21
CA ALA A 327 -5.54 -12.08 -3.87
C ALA A 327 -4.62 -13.08 -3.17
N TRP A 328 -3.42 -12.69 -2.80
CA TRP A 328 -2.49 -13.54 -2.05
C TRP A 328 -3.00 -13.86 -0.64
N ALA A 329 -3.60 -12.90 0.05
CA ALA A 329 -4.23 -13.14 1.36
C ALA A 329 -5.34 -14.20 1.25
N CYS A 330 -6.20 -14.12 0.23
CA CYS A 330 -7.23 -15.13 -0.03
C CYS A 330 -6.65 -16.53 -0.27
N VAL A 331 -5.56 -16.64 -1.05
CA VAL A 331 -4.89 -17.92 -1.31
C VAL A 331 -4.30 -18.50 -0.02
N VAL A 332 -3.66 -17.69 0.81
CA VAL A 332 -3.09 -18.13 2.10
C VAL A 332 -4.20 -18.60 3.05
N ILE A 333 -5.32 -17.86 3.15
CA ILE A 333 -6.47 -18.24 3.97
C ILE A 333 -7.06 -19.57 3.49
N ALA A 334 -7.25 -19.73 2.17
CA ALA A 334 -7.76 -20.97 1.59
C ALA A 334 -6.84 -22.17 1.86
N ALA A 335 -5.53 -22.00 1.71
CA ALA A 335 -4.54 -23.03 2.00
C ALA A 335 -4.53 -23.40 3.49
N PHE A 336 -4.62 -22.42 4.38
CA PHE A 336 -4.72 -22.65 5.81
C PHE A 336 -6.01 -23.42 6.18
N ALA A 337 -7.15 -23.01 5.64
CA ALA A 337 -8.43 -23.70 5.87
C ALA A 337 -8.39 -25.16 5.37
N ALA A 338 -7.83 -25.38 4.18
CA ALA A 338 -7.64 -26.75 3.65
C ALA A 338 -6.71 -27.58 4.55
N GLY A 339 -5.64 -27.00 5.07
CA GLY A 339 -4.74 -27.65 6.03
C GLY A 339 -5.44 -28.08 7.33
N VAL A 340 -6.25 -27.18 7.90
CA VAL A 340 -7.03 -27.47 9.11
C VAL A 340 -8.04 -28.58 8.87
N LEU A 341 -8.76 -28.54 7.75
CA LEU A 341 -9.71 -29.58 7.38
C LEU A 341 -9.03 -30.95 7.18
N LEU A 342 -7.92 -30.97 6.45
CA LEU A 342 -7.15 -32.19 6.21
C LEU A 342 -6.62 -32.78 7.52
N HIS A 343 -6.08 -31.95 8.41
CA HIS A 343 -5.62 -32.39 9.73
C HIS A 343 -6.77 -32.97 10.56
N GLY A 344 -7.96 -32.35 10.53
CA GLY A 344 -9.16 -32.86 11.19
C GLY A 344 -9.58 -34.23 10.65
N VAL A 345 -9.59 -34.44 9.34
CA VAL A 345 -9.93 -35.71 8.71
C VAL A 345 -8.92 -36.81 9.06
N LEU A 346 -7.61 -36.48 9.02
CA LEU A 346 -6.56 -37.45 9.37
C LEU A 346 -6.66 -37.90 10.83
N THR A 347 -6.83 -36.96 11.76
CA THR A 347 -6.96 -37.29 13.19
C THR A 347 -8.23 -38.13 13.49
N LEU A 348 -9.33 -37.86 12.78
CA LEU A 348 -10.53 -38.66 12.90
C LEU A 348 -10.31 -40.07 12.34
N SER A 349 -9.64 -40.22 11.22
CA SER A 349 -9.30 -41.51 10.61
C SER A 349 -8.41 -42.36 11.53
N GLU A 350 -7.35 -41.75 12.09
CA GLU A 350 -6.47 -42.42 13.06
C GLU A 350 -7.21 -42.92 14.30
N ARG A 351 -8.08 -42.10 14.87
CA ARG A 351 -8.91 -42.48 16.01
C ARG A 351 -9.82 -43.68 15.69
N ARG A 352 -10.46 -43.68 14.50
CA ARG A 352 -11.28 -44.81 14.05
C ARG A 352 -10.44 -46.07 13.84
N GLY A 353 -9.29 -45.96 13.26
CA GLY A 353 -8.37 -47.08 13.07
C GLY A 353 -7.92 -47.71 14.41
N ALA A 354 -7.51 -46.87 15.37
CA ALA A 354 -7.13 -47.30 16.71
C ALA A 354 -8.29 -47.97 17.45
N PHE A 355 -9.52 -47.44 17.32
CA PHE A 355 -10.74 -48.05 17.89
C PHE A 355 -10.95 -49.45 17.36
N VAL A 356 -10.99 -49.63 16.04
CA VAL A 356 -11.23 -50.94 15.42
C VAL A 356 -10.17 -51.96 15.82
N SER A 357 -8.88 -51.54 15.83
CA SER A 357 -7.77 -52.40 16.21
C SER A 357 -7.86 -52.85 17.68
N ALA A 358 -8.13 -51.92 18.60
CA ALA A 358 -8.23 -52.23 20.03
C ALA A 358 -9.42 -53.18 20.36
N VAL A 359 -10.61 -52.89 19.78
CA VAL A 359 -11.79 -53.74 19.96
C VAL A 359 -11.54 -55.14 19.40
N THR A 360 -10.97 -55.25 18.20
CA THR A 360 -10.68 -56.54 17.57
C THR A 360 -9.72 -57.37 18.41
N HIS A 361 -8.68 -56.73 18.95
CA HIS A 361 -7.68 -57.42 19.80
C HIS A 361 -8.32 -57.95 21.10
N GLU A 362 -9.12 -57.15 21.79
CA GLU A 362 -9.78 -57.54 23.06
C GLU A 362 -10.91 -58.55 22.85
N LEU A 363 -11.54 -58.62 21.70
CA LEU A 363 -12.51 -59.66 21.35
C LEU A 363 -11.85 -61.00 21.02
N ARG A 364 -10.66 -60.97 20.37
CA ARG A 364 -9.98 -62.19 19.92
C ARG A 364 -9.55 -63.08 21.09
N THR A 365 -9.03 -62.48 22.16
CA THR A 365 -8.52 -63.25 23.31
C THR A 365 -9.57 -64.13 24.00
N PRO A 366 -10.71 -63.58 24.48
CA PRO A 366 -11.73 -64.42 25.10
C PRO A 366 -12.39 -65.41 24.13
N LEU A 367 -12.51 -64.99 22.84
CA LEU A 367 -13.06 -65.89 21.81
C LEU A 367 -12.14 -67.08 21.56
N THR A 368 -10.83 -66.90 21.57
CA THR A 368 -9.85 -67.99 21.44
C THR A 368 -9.91 -68.94 22.63
N THR A 369 -9.99 -68.38 23.84
CA THR A 369 -10.15 -69.14 25.06
C THR A 369 -11.46 -69.92 25.04
N PHE A 370 -12.55 -69.26 24.66
CA PHE A 370 -13.84 -69.86 24.53
C PHE A 370 -13.85 -71.06 23.55
N ARG A 371 -13.30 -70.85 22.35
CA ARG A 371 -13.16 -71.86 21.33
C ARG A 371 -12.31 -73.05 21.82
N MET A 372 -11.14 -72.80 22.41
CA MET A 372 -10.27 -73.84 22.90
C MET A 372 -10.95 -74.73 23.94
N TYR A 373 -11.56 -74.15 24.98
CA TYR A 373 -12.20 -74.91 26.01
C TYR A 373 -13.48 -75.62 25.54
N SER A 374 -14.25 -75.01 24.64
CA SER A 374 -15.41 -75.69 24.06
C SER A 374 -15.04 -76.88 23.15
N GLU A 375 -13.94 -76.76 22.36
CA GLU A 375 -13.39 -77.83 21.54
C GLU A 375 -12.86 -79.00 22.44
N MET A 376 -12.15 -78.67 23.55
CA MET A 376 -11.69 -79.68 24.49
C MET A 376 -12.79 -80.41 25.20
N LEU A 377 -13.88 -79.71 25.54
CA LEU A 377 -15.10 -80.35 26.17
C LEU A 377 -15.92 -81.17 25.14
N ALA A 378 -16.04 -80.69 23.91
CA ALA A 378 -16.77 -81.34 22.85
C ALA A 378 -16.09 -82.64 22.38
N ASN A 379 -14.77 -82.73 22.41
CA ASN A 379 -14.02 -83.92 22.01
C ASN A 379 -13.69 -84.86 23.18
N ASP A 380 -14.35 -84.71 24.36
CA ASP A 380 -14.14 -85.52 25.57
C ASP A 380 -12.67 -85.58 26.02
N MET A 381 -11.86 -84.57 25.71
CA MET A 381 -10.46 -84.51 26.07
C MET A 381 -10.22 -84.19 27.54
N VAL A 382 -11.29 -84.00 28.34
CA VAL A 382 -11.29 -83.72 29.78
C VAL A 382 -12.07 -84.73 30.56
N PRO A 383 -11.49 -85.89 30.83
CA PRO A 383 -12.20 -86.99 31.52
C PRO A 383 -12.45 -86.73 33.00
N GLU A 384 -11.72 -85.82 33.65
CA GLU A 384 -11.79 -85.49 35.06
C GLU A 384 -12.97 -84.53 35.38
N PRO A 385 -13.96 -84.93 36.16
CA PRO A 385 -15.18 -84.12 36.39
C PRO A 385 -14.88 -82.74 37.00
N ALA A 386 -13.91 -82.67 37.89
CA ALA A 386 -13.48 -81.41 38.52
C ALA A 386 -12.84 -80.40 37.52
N LYS A 387 -12.09 -80.91 36.53
CA LYS A 387 -11.50 -80.05 35.46
C LYS A 387 -12.57 -79.61 34.48
N ARG A 388 -13.52 -80.50 34.17
CA ARG A 388 -14.63 -80.17 33.29
C ARG A 388 -15.50 -79.02 33.86
N GLN A 389 -15.78 -79.10 35.18
CA GLN A 389 -16.54 -78.04 35.85
C GLN A 389 -15.76 -76.71 35.80
N ARG A 390 -14.40 -76.70 36.05
CA ARG A 390 -13.59 -75.50 35.92
C ARG A 390 -13.60 -74.91 34.51
N TYR A 391 -13.62 -75.77 33.49
CA TYR A 391 -13.64 -75.25 32.09
C TYR A 391 -15.01 -74.66 31.78
N LEU A 392 -16.10 -75.20 32.24
CA LEU A 392 -17.47 -74.66 32.14
C LEU A 392 -17.56 -73.32 32.89
N ASP A 393 -17.01 -73.25 34.10
CA ASP A 393 -16.95 -71.96 34.83
C ASP A 393 -16.11 -70.90 34.11
N THR A 394 -14.97 -71.28 33.51
CA THR A 394 -14.16 -70.39 32.70
C THR A 394 -14.93 -69.92 31.47
N LEU A 395 -15.63 -70.79 30.75
CA LEU A 395 -16.46 -70.43 29.62
C LEU A 395 -17.56 -69.43 30.02
N ARG A 396 -18.21 -69.65 31.19
CA ARG A 396 -19.22 -68.71 31.69
C ARG A 396 -18.63 -67.33 31.96
N VAL A 397 -17.49 -67.29 32.64
CA VAL A 397 -16.77 -66.01 32.93
C VAL A 397 -16.37 -65.29 31.66
N GLU A 398 -15.85 -66.01 30.65
CA GLU A 398 -15.45 -65.38 29.38
C GLU A 398 -16.67 -64.93 28.55
N ALA A 399 -17.81 -65.63 28.62
CA ALA A 399 -19.08 -65.20 27.97
C ALA A 399 -19.61 -63.91 28.61
N ASP A 400 -19.62 -63.82 29.95
CA ASP A 400 -20.03 -62.63 30.68
C ASP A 400 -19.11 -61.44 30.32
N ARG A 401 -17.80 -61.71 30.21
CA ARG A 401 -16.79 -60.70 29.83
C ARG A 401 -17.03 -60.19 28.41
N LEU A 402 -17.32 -61.07 27.42
CA LEU A 402 -17.65 -60.68 26.05
C LEU A 402 -18.92 -59.84 26.01
N SER A 403 -19.95 -60.20 26.76
CA SER A 403 -21.18 -59.41 26.83
C SER A 403 -20.94 -58.00 27.32
N HIS A 404 -20.17 -57.82 28.40
CA HIS A 404 -19.80 -56.51 28.91
C HIS A 404 -18.95 -55.68 27.93
N LEU A 405 -18.06 -56.34 27.19
CA LEU A 405 -17.22 -55.67 26.19
C LEU A 405 -18.09 -55.13 25.05
N VAL A 406 -19.03 -55.96 24.53
CA VAL A 406 -19.98 -55.56 23.48
C VAL A 406 -20.89 -54.43 23.94
N GLU A 407 -21.41 -54.49 25.18
CA GLU A 407 -22.21 -53.40 25.74
C GLU A 407 -21.44 -52.07 25.83
N ASN A 408 -20.18 -52.11 26.26
CA ASN A 408 -19.32 -50.91 26.33
C ASN A 408 -19.03 -50.34 24.95
N VAL A 409 -18.74 -51.18 23.95
CA VAL A 409 -18.55 -50.77 22.55
C VAL A 409 -19.82 -50.16 21.96
N LEU A 410 -20.98 -50.77 22.16
CA LEU A 410 -22.26 -50.25 21.68
C LEU A 410 -22.62 -48.93 22.38
N SER A 411 -22.39 -48.81 23.68
CA SER A 411 -22.61 -47.57 24.43
C SER A 411 -21.69 -46.45 23.94
N TYR A 412 -20.40 -46.72 23.70
CA TYR A 412 -19.47 -45.77 23.13
C TYR A 412 -19.87 -45.33 21.72
N ALA A 413 -20.27 -46.29 20.85
CA ALA A 413 -20.72 -45.97 19.49
C ALA A 413 -22.03 -45.17 19.47
N LYS A 414 -22.92 -45.36 20.42
CA LYS A 414 -24.14 -44.56 20.60
C LYS A 414 -23.78 -43.11 20.98
N LEU A 415 -22.85 -42.93 21.90
CA LEU A 415 -22.39 -41.60 22.33
C LEU A 415 -21.66 -40.81 21.23
N GLU A 416 -20.91 -41.48 20.34
CA GLU A 416 -20.27 -40.80 19.19
C GLU A 416 -21.29 -40.24 18.19
N ARG A 417 -22.48 -40.79 18.09
CA ARG A 417 -23.53 -40.31 17.16
C ARG A 417 -24.26 -39.06 17.62
N GLY A 418 -23.93 -38.53 18.80
CA GLY A 418 -24.51 -37.30 19.35
C GLY A 418 -25.49 -37.54 20.50
N PRO A 419 -25.95 -36.45 21.14
CA PRO A 419 -26.85 -36.57 22.31
C PRO A 419 -28.16 -37.24 21.92
N GLN A 420 -28.35 -38.47 22.38
CA GLN A 420 -29.65 -39.10 22.33
C GLN A 420 -30.53 -38.47 23.42
N HIS A 421 -31.84 -38.46 23.21
CA HIS A 421 -32.81 -37.99 24.18
C HIS A 421 -32.63 -38.77 25.49
N GLN A 422 -31.92 -38.14 26.45
CA GLN A 422 -31.76 -38.72 27.78
C GLN A 422 -33.13 -38.75 28.43
N ARG A 423 -33.50 -39.90 28.96
CA ARG A 423 -34.71 -40.05 29.78
C ARG A 423 -34.41 -39.51 31.18
N ARG A 424 -34.40 -38.18 31.28
CA ARG A 424 -34.25 -37.54 32.61
C ARG A 424 -35.50 -37.83 33.42
N GLU A 425 -35.32 -38.46 34.57
CA GLU A 425 -36.33 -38.70 35.58
C GLU A 425 -35.97 -37.96 36.87
N GLN A 426 -36.98 -37.63 37.64
CA GLN A 426 -36.80 -37.16 38.99
C GLN A 426 -36.70 -38.34 39.93
N ILE A 427 -35.53 -38.57 40.49
CA ILE A 427 -35.25 -39.72 41.36
C ILE A 427 -34.52 -39.26 42.61
N THR A 428 -34.88 -39.81 43.78
CA THR A 428 -34.11 -39.55 45.01
C THR A 428 -32.83 -40.37 45.02
N VAL A 429 -31.78 -39.84 45.65
CA VAL A 429 -30.48 -40.51 45.83
C VAL A 429 -30.68 -41.92 46.46
N GLY A 430 -31.60 -42.02 47.42
CA GLY A 430 -31.92 -43.31 48.06
C GLY A 430 -32.45 -44.34 47.07
N LYS A 431 -33.45 -43.97 46.26
CA LYS A 431 -33.98 -44.88 45.22
C LYS A 431 -32.93 -45.27 44.16
N LEU A 432 -32.04 -44.35 43.86
CA LEU A 432 -30.93 -44.63 42.93
C LEU A 432 -29.94 -45.64 43.54
N LEU A 433 -29.58 -45.47 44.80
CA LEU A 433 -28.73 -46.41 45.51
C LEU A 433 -29.38 -47.79 45.66
N ASP A 434 -30.69 -47.84 45.99
CA ASP A 434 -31.45 -49.11 46.08
C ASP A 434 -31.44 -49.89 44.76
N ARG A 435 -31.54 -49.20 43.60
CA ARG A 435 -31.46 -49.82 42.28
C ARG A 435 -30.12 -50.46 41.97
N VAL A 436 -29.03 -49.84 42.41
CA VAL A 436 -27.67 -50.25 42.01
C VAL A 436 -26.99 -51.09 43.07
N GLN A 437 -27.39 -51.00 44.34
CA GLN A 437 -26.73 -51.64 45.50
C GLN A 437 -26.52 -53.13 45.34
N GLU A 438 -27.61 -53.92 45.01
CA GLU A 438 -27.55 -55.37 44.86
C GLU A 438 -26.49 -55.76 43.82
N ARG A 439 -26.50 -55.12 42.66
CA ARG A 439 -25.59 -55.39 41.54
C ARG A 439 -24.12 -55.04 41.90
N LEU A 440 -23.90 -53.94 42.62
CA LEU A 440 -22.58 -53.53 43.05
C LEU A 440 -22.01 -54.48 44.14
N VAL A 441 -22.82 -54.89 45.11
CA VAL A 441 -22.44 -55.84 46.17
C VAL A 441 -22.09 -57.21 45.57
N ASP A 442 -22.89 -57.69 44.63
CA ASP A 442 -22.65 -58.97 43.94
C ASP A 442 -21.32 -58.88 43.12
N ARG A 443 -21.08 -57.78 42.46
CA ARG A 443 -19.84 -57.61 41.71
C ARG A 443 -18.60 -57.57 42.65
N ALA A 444 -18.69 -56.89 43.78
CA ALA A 444 -17.64 -56.88 44.79
C ALA A 444 -17.40 -58.30 45.41
N ARG A 445 -18.47 -59.01 45.73
CA ARG A 445 -18.41 -60.38 46.24
C ARG A 445 -17.78 -61.36 45.24
N GLN A 446 -18.08 -61.25 43.95
CA GLN A 446 -17.42 -62.05 42.90
C GLN A 446 -15.93 -61.80 42.79
N ALA A 447 -15.44 -60.63 43.24
CA ALA A 447 -14.02 -60.29 43.30
C ALA A 447 -13.37 -60.53 44.68
N ASP A 448 -14.05 -61.23 45.59
CA ASP A 448 -13.64 -61.42 47.00
C ASP A 448 -13.39 -60.09 47.74
N MET A 449 -14.21 -59.06 47.44
CA MET A 449 -14.13 -57.73 48.06
C MET A 449 -15.43 -57.39 48.79
N GLN A 450 -15.36 -56.47 49.72
CA GLN A 450 -16.52 -55.96 50.47
C GLN A 450 -16.82 -54.53 50.03
N LEU A 451 -18.08 -54.26 49.68
CA LEU A 451 -18.55 -52.91 49.37
C LEU A 451 -19.21 -52.30 50.61
N ALA A 452 -18.65 -51.17 51.07
CA ALA A 452 -19.22 -50.33 52.11
C ALA A 452 -19.88 -49.11 51.52
N ILE A 453 -21.21 -48.95 51.67
CA ILE A 453 -21.96 -47.80 51.18
C ILE A 453 -22.28 -46.90 52.36
N SER A 454 -21.91 -45.63 52.25
CA SER A 454 -22.18 -44.59 53.26
C SER A 454 -22.91 -43.41 52.61
N ALA A 455 -24.12 -43.16 53.09
CA ALA A 455 -24.94 -42.04 52.63
C ALA A 455 -25.62 -41.39 53.84
N PRO A 456 -25.37 -40.11 54.17
CA PRO A 456 -26.08 -39.39 55.22
C PRO A 456 -27.59 -39.31 54.90
N ALA A 457 -28.43 -39.38 55.95
CA ALA A 457 -29.89 -39.36 55.78
C ALA A 457 -30.41 -38.13 55.01
N GLU A 458 -29.76 -36.99 55.16
CA GLU A 458 -30.06 -35.74 54.46
C GLU A 458 -29.87 -35.87 52.97
N VAL A 459 -28.83 -36.60 52.53
CA VAL A 459 -28.52 -36.77 51.09
C VAL A 459 -29.39 -37.80 50.46
N VAL A 460 -29.80 -38.83 51.17
CA VAL A 460 -30.69 -39.91 50.68
C VAL A 460 -32.03 -39.35 50.18
N ALA A 461 -32.55 -38.32 50.84
CA ALA A 461 -33.78 -37.61 50.44
C ALA A 461 -33.62 -36.61 49.30
N THR A 462 -32.39 -36.28 48.87
CA THR A 462 -32.14 -35.31 47.83
C THR A 462 -32.67 -35.80 46.48
N LEU A 463 -33.42 -34.91 45.80
CA LEU A 463 -34.01 -35.17 44.49
C LEU A 463 -33.04 -34.78 43.39
N LEU A 464 -32.72 -35.67 42.48
CA LEU A 464 -31.89 -35.46 41.31
C LEU A 464 -32.74 -35.52 40.04
N THR A 465 -32.50 -34.65 39.07
CA THR A 465 -33.08 -34.72 37.73
C THR A 465 -32.04 -35.33 36.78
N THR A 466 -32.02 -36.66 36.65
CA THR A 466 -30.96 -37.37 35.97
C THR A 466 -31.46 -38.59 35.22
N ASP A 467 -30.62 -39.17 34.35
CA ASP A 467 -30.88 -40.51 33.79
C ASP A 467 -30.33 -41.59 34.74
N GLY A 468 -31.21 -42.24 35.48
CA GLY A 468 -30.84 -43.26 36.47
C GLY A 468 -30.01 -44.40 35.89
N ALA A 469 -30.32 -44.85 34.68
CA ALA A 469 -29.57 -45.92 34.02
C ALA A 469 -28.12 -45.51 33.67
N ALA A 470 -27.94 -44.27 33.26
CA ALA A 470 -26.59 -43.75 32.99
C ALA A 470 -25.74 -43.63 34.29
N VAL A 471 -26.36 -43.19 35.41
CA VAL A 471 -25.70 -43.16 36.72
C VAL A 471 -25.34 -44.55 37.20
N GLU A 472 -26.29 -45.54 37.10
CA GLU A 472 -26.04 -46.95 37.42
C GLU A 472 -24.82 -47.47 36.63
N GLN A 473 -24.76 -47.19 35.33
CA GLN A 473 -23.62 -47.61 34.47
C GLN A 473 -22.30 -46.98 34.90
N ILE A 474 -22.30 -45.68 35.27
CA ILE A 474 -21.10 -45.01 35.78
C ILE A 474 -20.63 -45.69 37.09
N LEU A 475 -21.53 -45.84 38.08
CA LEU A 475 -21.19 -46.41 39.36
C LEU A 475 -20.71 -47.85 39.23
N PHE A 476 -21.36 -48.67 38.41
CA PHE A 476 -20.94 -50.03 38.11
C PHE A 476 -19.52 -50.08 37.51
N ASN A 477 -19.24 -49.25 36.51
CA ASN A 477 -17.89 -49.19 35.92
C ASN A 477 -16.82 -48.77 36.92
N LEU A 478 -17.13 -47.81 37.81
CA LEU A 478 -16.18 -47.36 38.83
C LEU A 478 -15.87 -48.46 39.89
N VAL A 479 -16.93 -49.16 40.34
CA VAL A 479 -16.76 -50.29 41.27
C VAL A 479 -16.10 -51.49 40.59
N ASP A 480 -16.40 -51.80 39.35
CA ASP A 480 -15.72 -52.86 38.59
C ASP A 480 -14.23 -52.55 38.39
N ASN A 481 -13.86 -51.27 38.12
CA ASN A 481 -12.46 -50.84 38.11
C ASN A 481 -11.81 -51.00 39.48
N ALA A 482 -12.46 -50.58 40.58
CA ALA A 482 -11.96 -50.78 41.94
C ALA A 482 -11.71 -52.27 42.24
N CYS A 483 -12.63 -53.17 41.88
CA CYS A 483 -12.47 -54.62 42.00
C CYS A 483 -11.22 -55.12 41.23
N LYS A 484 -10.97 -54.64 40.04
CA LYS A 484 -9.83 -55.07 39.22
C LYS A 484 -8.50 -54.60 39.76
N TYR A 485 -8.42 -53.33 40.10
CA TYR A 485 -7.12 -52.70 40.45
C TYR A 485 -6.74 -52.88 41.92
N ALA A 486 -7.72 -53.10 42.84
CA ALA A 486 -7.47 -53.40 44.21
C ALA A 486 -7.48 -54.90 44.55
N ALA A 487 -7.56 -55.79 43.56
CA ALA A 487 -7.59 -57.25 43.78
C ALA A 487 -6.42 -57.82 44.59
N ARG A 488 -5.26 -57.17 44.59
CA ARG A 488 -4.06 -57.54 45.30
C ARG A 488 -3.82 -56.69 46.57
N ALA A 489 -4.73 -55.80 46.92
CA ALA A 489 -4.60 -54.97 48.09
C ALA A 489 -4.80 -55.78 49.39
N THR A 490 -4.13 -55.36 50.48
CA THR A 490 -4.28 -55.95 51.80
C THR A 490 -5.66 -55.65 52.38
N ASP A 491 -6.16 -54.44 52.14
CA ASP A 491 -7.52 -54.03 52.46
C ASP A 491 -8.44 -54.28 51.26
N ARG A 492 -9.36 -55.21 51.37
CA ARG A 492 -10.30 -55.62 50.31
C ARG A 492 -11.64 -54.91 50.40
N ARG A 493 -11.66 -53.68 50.92
CA ARG A 493 -12.86 -52.87 50.99
C ARG A 493 -12.91 -51.85 49.85
N ILE A 494 -14.10 -51.68 49.28
CA ILE A 494 -14.42 -50.58 48.36
C ILE A 494 -15.43 -49.70 49.09
N HIS A 495 -15.20 -48.42 49.11
CA HIS A 495 -16.08 -47.44 49.75
C HIS A 495 -16.84 -46.67 48.68
N LEU A 496 -18.18 -46.61 48.79
CA LEU A 496 -19.06 -45.74 48.03
C LEU A 496 -19.66 -44.72 49.01
N ASP A 497 -19.03 -43.53 49.05
CA ASP A 497 -19.47 -42.45 49.92
C ASP A 497 -20.30 -41.43 49.10
N VAL A 498 -21.47 -41.07 49.64
CA VAL A 498 -22.31 -40.04 49.00
C VAL A 498 -22.34 -38.82 49.93
N ALA A 499 -21.98 -37.66 49.38
CA ALA A 499 -21.88 -36.42 50.13
C ALA A 499 -22.63 -35.27 49.44
N PRO A 500 -23.21 -34.34 50.22
CA PRO A 500 -23.82 -33.16 49.66
C PRO A 500 -22.73 -32.20 49.16
N MET A 501 -22.98 -31.50 48.07
CA MET A 501 -22.19 -30.41 47.56
C MET A 501 -23.07 -29.18 47.35
N SER A 502 -22.47 -27.99 47.24
CA SER A 502 -23.18 -26.68 47.15
C SER A 502 -24.25 -26.60 46.04
N MET A 503 -24.11 -27.40 44.98
CA MET A 503 -25.04 -27.37 43.83
C MET A 503 -25.44 -28.76 43.36
N GLY A 504 -25.35 -29.79 44.22
CA GLY A 504 -25.65 -31.18 43.83
C GLY A 504 -25.11 -32.20 44.81
N VAL A 505 -24.92 -33.41 44.32
CA VAL A 505 -24.50 -34.58 45.10
C VAL A 505 -23.23 -35.17 44.48
N ALA A 506 -22.27 -35.55 45.31
CA ALA A 506 -21.05 -36.25 44.93
C ALA A 506 -21.10 -37.71 45.35
N PHE A 507 -20.88 -38.63 44.42
CA PHE A 507 -20.69 -40.05 44.64
C PHE A 507 -19.17 -40.34 44.55
N ARG A 508 -18.55 -40.83 45.60
CA ARG A 508 -17.12 -41.14 45.67
C ARG A 508 -16.91 -42.63 45.78
N VAL A 509 -16.24 -43.19 44.78
CA VAL A 509 -15.81 -44.59 44.82
C VAL A 509 -14.32 -44.60 45.13
N ARG A 510 -13.96 -45.22 46.27
CA ARG A 510 -12.60 -45.34 46.74
C ARG A 510 -12.20 -46.81 46.82
N ASP A 511 -11.02 -47.12 46.30
CA ASP A 511 -10.35 -48.39 46.44
C ASP A 511 -9.06 -48.25 47.30
N HIS A 512 -8.44 -49.39 47.65
CA HIS A 512 -7.18 -49.45 48.37
C HIS A 512 -6.04 -50.09 47.55
N GLY A 513 -6.12 -49.93 46.19
CA GLY A 513 -5.11 -50.44 45.27
C GLY A 513 -3.83 -49.61 45.22
N GLY A 514 -3.01 -49.83 44.23
CA GLY A 514 -1.71 -49.15 44.07
C GLY A 514 -1.77 -47.66 43.80
N GLY A 515 -2.98 -47.10 43.61
CA GLY A 515 -3.18 -45.67 43.25
C GLY A 515 -2.87 -45.38 41.78
N ILE A 516 -2.91 -44.09 41.43
CA ILE A 516 -2.68 -43.58 40.05
C ILE A 516 -1.64 -42.47 40.09
N SER A 517 -0.61 -42.58 39.28
CA SER A 517 0.47 -41.56 39.22
C SER A 517 -0.02 -40.26 38.58
N LYS A 518 0.67 -39.11 38.91
CA LYS A 518 0.32 -37.81 38.31
C LYS A 518 0.47 -37.77 36.78
N GLY A 519 1.34 -38.58 36.21
CA GLY A 519 1.51 -38.72 34.77
C GLY A 519 0.34 -39.40 34.09
N GLU A 520 -0.13 -40.49 34.70
CA GLU A 520 -1.25 -41.31 34.19
C GLU A 520 -2.60 -40.61 34.35
N SER A 521 -2.77 -39.78 35.37
CA SER A 521 -4.04 -39.06 35.60
C SER A 521 -4.50 -38.22 34.43
N ARG A 522 -3.59 -37.72 33.60
CA ARG A 522 -3.90 -36.89 32.39
C ARG A 522 -4.47 -37.71 31.24
N SER A 523 -4.07 -38.96 31.08
CA SER A 523 -4.47 -39.86 30.02
C SER A 523 -5.62 -40.80 30.40
N LEU A 524 -5.89 -40.93 31.72
CA LEU A 524 -6.83 -41.90 32.30
C LEU A 524 -8.22 -41.90 31.68
N PHE A 525 -8.73 -40.74 31.32
CA PHE A 525 -10.06 -40.58 30.72
C PHE A 525 -10.02 -40.52 29.18
N ARG A 526 -8.86 -40.77 28.57
CA ARG A 526 -8.78 -40.86 27.10
C ARG A 526 -9.22 -42.25 26.66
N PRO A 527 -10.03 -42.36 25.61
CA PRO A 527 -10.39 -43.66 25.04
C PRO A 527 -9.13 -44.46 24.68
N PHE A 528 -9.12 -45.74 24.95
CA PHE A 528 -8.02 -46.68 24.64
C PHE A 528 -6.71 -46.40 25.39
N SER A 529 -6.70 -45.57 26.43
CA SER A 529 -5.51 -45.38 27.27
C SER A 529 -5.41 -46.51 28.29
N LYS A 530 -4.42 -47.36 28.14
CA LYS A 530 -3.94 -48.27 29.20
C LYS A 530 -2.56 -47.83 29.61
N SER A 531 -2.25 -47.94 30.90
CA SER A 531 -0.87 -47.74 31.37
C SER A 531 0.02 -48.87 30.83
N ALA A 532 1.30 -48.59 30.58
CA ALA A 532 2.27 -49.57 30.11
C ALA A 532 2.40 -50.77 31.07
N ASP A 533 2.23 -50.54 32.40
CA ASP A 533 2.20 -51.56 33.42
C ASP A 533 0.94 -52.41 33.40
N GLU A 534 -0.23 -51.85 33.06
CA GLU A 534 -1.48 -52.54 32.85
C GLU A 534 -1.44 -53.49 31.64
N ALA A 535 -0.77 -53.06 30.57
CA ALA A 535 -0.56 -53.91 29.40
C ALA A 535 0.34 -55.13 29.73
N ALA A 536 1.29 -54.98 30.62
CA ALA A 536 2.21 -56.03 31.05
C ALA A 536 1.58 -57.01 32.09
N HIS A 537 0.61 -56.57 32.88
CA HIS A 537 0.05 -57.34 34.01
C HIS A 537 -1.41 -57.80 33.80
N SER A 538 -1.92 -57.79 32.55
CA SER A 538 -3.13 -58.47 32.12
C SER A 538 -4.45 -58.11 32.87
N ALA A 539 -4.61 -56.82 33.24
CA ALA A 539 -5.97 -56.38 33.62
C ALA A 539 -6.84 -56.29 32.37
N PRO A 540 -7.89 -57.11 32.26
CA PRO A 540 -8.70 -57.20 31.05
C PRO A 540 -9.57 -55.93 30.84
N GLY A 541 -9.49 -55.34 29.68
CA GLY A 541 -10.38 -54.22 29.31
C GLY A 541 -9.84 -53.35 28.16
N VAL A 542 -10.72 -52.78 27.36
CA VAL A 542 -10.42 -51.96 26.16
C VAL A 542 -9.94 -50.54 26.51
N GLY A 543 -9.93 -50.14 27.77
CA GLY A 543 -9.66 -48.77 28.18
C GLY A 543 -10.76 -47.76 27.78
N LEU A 544 -11.99 -48.26 27.60
CA LEU A 544 -13.16 -47.43 27.26
C LEU A 544 -14.02 -47.05 28.46
N GLY A 545 -13.99 -47.81 29.56
CA GLY A 545 -14.91 -47.65 30.70
C GLY A 545 -14.87 -46.24 31.32
N LEU A 546 -13.70 -45.74 31.68
CA LEU A 546 -13.55 -44.40 32.28
C LEU A 546 -13.83 -43.27 31.29
N ALA A 547 -13.47 -43.42 30.01
CA ALA A 547 -13.83 -42.48 28.97
C ALA A 547 -15.34 -42.39 28.76
N LEU A 548 -16.03 -43.54 28.76
CA LEU A 548 -17.48 -43.64 28.72
C LEU A 548 -18.11 -42.96 29.95
N CYS A 549 -17.64 -43.28 31.16
CA CYS A 549 -18.13 -42.68 32.39
C CYS A 549 -17.99 -41.14 32.40
N ARG A 550 -16.87 -40.64 31.93
CA ARG A 550 -16.66 -39.18 31.84
C ARG A 550 -17.62 -38.54 30.86
N ARG A 551 -17.87 -39.17 29.72
CA ARG A 551 -18.80 -38.68 28.73
C ARG A 551 -20.25 -38.71 29.24
N LEU A 552 -20.68 -39.83 29.84
CA LEU A 552 -21.98 -39.93 30.47
C LEU A 552 -22.19 -38.90 31.57
N ALA A 553 -21.19 -38.70 32.45
CA ALA A 553 -21.23 -37.68 33.49
C ALA A 553 -21.41 -36.27 32.90
N HIS A 554 -20.67 -35.96 31.82
CA HIS A 554 -20.80 -34.69 31.13
C HIS A 554 -22.18 -34.51 30.49
N ASP A 555 -22.69 -35.52 29.86
CA ASP A 555 -24.04 -35.49 29.22
C ASP A 555 -25.16 -35.33 30.25
N LEU A 556 -24.96 -35.84 31.48
CA LEU A 556 -25.85 -35.61 32.63
C LEU A 556 -25.74 -34.19 33.22
N GLY A 557 -24.82 -33.34 32.71
CA GLY A 557 -24.54 -32.04 33.28
C GLY A 557 -23.63 -32.07 34.50
N GLY A 558 -23.10 -33.25 34.83
CA GLY A 558 -22.19 -33.49 35.95
C GLY A 558 -20.71 -33.54 35.54
N LYS A 559 -19.88 -34.04 36.45
CA LYS A 559 -18.42 -34.13 36.25
C LYS A 559 -17.87 -35.40 36.93
N LEU A 560 -16.99 -36.12 36.22
CA LEU A 560 -16.24 -37.25 36.77
C LEU A 560 -14.76 -36.87 36.88
N GLU A 561 -14.20 -36.98 38.09
CA GLU A 561 -12.82 -36.60 38.40
C GLU A 561 -12.12 -37.62 39.25
N LEU A 562 -10.79 -37.70 39.13
CA LEU A 562 -9.92 -38.39 40.09
C LEU A 562 -9.53 -37.39 41.17
N ILE A 563 -9.83 -37.69 42.42
CA ILE A 563 -9.45 -36.83 43.56
C ILE A 563 -8.12 -37.29 44.12
N PRO A 564 -7.17 -36.36 44.35
CA PRO A 564 -5.93 -36.71 45.04
C PRO A 564 -6.22 -37.25 46.44
N SER A 565 -5.74 -38.45 46.73
CA SER A 565 -5.81 -39.07 48.08
C SER A 565 -4.42 -39.09 48.73
N SER A 566 -4.34 -38.83 50.02
CA SER A 566 -3.14 -39.00 50.81
C SER A 566 -2.90 -40.46 51.24
N GLU A 567 -3.91 -41.33 51.08
CA GLU A 567 -3.86 -42.75 51.42
C GLU A 567 -3.70 -43.57 50.13
N ALA A 568 -3.24 -44.82 50.29
CA ALA A 568 -3.10 -45.76 49.17
C ALA A 568 -4.47 -46.01 48.50
N GLY A 569 -4.49 -46.08 47.13
CA GLY A 569 -5.69 -46.33 46.37
C GLY A 569 -6.08 -45.13 45.45
N ALA A 570 -7.16 -45.31 44.72
CA ALA A 570 -7.74 -44.26 43.87
C ALA A 570 -9.10 -43.82 44.37
N VAL A 571 -9.42 -42.53 44.24
CA VAL A 571 -10.72 -41.96 44.59
C VAL A 571 -11.33 -41.30 43.36
N PHE A 572 -12.39 -41.90 42.78
CA PHE A 572 -13.16 -41.32 41.72
C PHE A 572 -14.39 -40.61 42.27
N GLN A 573 -14.61 -39.37 41.87
CA GLN A 573 -15.78 -38.58 42.26
C GLN A 573 -16.64 -38.28 41.04
N LEU A 574 -17.88 -38.73 41.10
CA LEU A 574 -18.95 -38.31 40.20
C LEU A 574 -19.76 -37.22 40.88
N PHE A 575 -19.78 -36.04 40.32
CA PHE A 575 -20.66 -34.95 40.71
C PHE A 575 -21.87 -34.92 39.80
N LEU A 576 -23.08 -34.82 40.37
CA LEU A 576 -24.33 -34.63 39.66
C LEU A 576 -25.06 -33.39 40.22
N PRO A 577 -25.54 -32.48 39.35
CA PRO A 577 -26.34 -31.33 39.77
C PRO A 577 -27.73 -31.76 40.22
N CYS A 578 -28.32 -31.00 41.15
CA CYS A 578 -29.73 -31.23 41.58
C CYS A 578 -30.72 -30.60 40.61
#